data_bf107e061e687628ba99cc29eecc0af1
#
_entry.id   bf107e061e687628ba99cc29eecc0af1
#
_cell.length_a   1.000
_cell.length_b   1.000
_cell.length_c   1.000
_cell.angle_alpha   90.00
_cell.angle_beta   90.00
_cell.angle_gamma   90.00
#
_symmetry.space_group_name_H-M   'P 1'
#
loop_
_entity.id
_entity.type
_entity.pdbx_description
1 polymer ?
#
loop_
_entity_poly.entity_id
_entity_poly.type
_entity_poly.pdbx_seq_one_letter_code
_entity_poly.pdbx_strand_id
1 'polypeptide(L)'
;EPLPWQRRLSRVLPSRAAAIAARCLRYWRTDPRYLALGLSSTLIMLVVGIVVVLSMTTGSADSDVIFMIAPAKAALGEAPAALLGVPVGIALMSGWVLHDDLAYDSTALWMHLSAGVRGRDDRLGRMLAAALWHLPVLMIGTAALGAWTGRWDIVPASIGTQLGLYGAAAAWSAVVSALLPYEVNAPGESPLKSRTSGMILLASLVQTIGLMVIAVLVLPVVIGIWVLAATGAWQWGWALLVGGALWGAGLAWAGAVWGGRALDRRWVQILTTVRSWPGHADTR
;
A
#
# COMPACT_ATOMS: atom_id res chain seq x y z
N GLU A 1 -13.69 2.48 -27.12
CA GLU A 1 -13.97 1.16 -26.53
C GLU A 1 -13.78 1.19 -25.02
N PRO A 2 -14.65 0.53 -24.25
CA PRO A 2 -14.48 0.44 -22.82
C PRO A 2 -13.19 -0.32 -22.48
N LEU A 3 -12.49 0.12 -21.44
CA LEU A 3 -11.27 -0.54 -20.95
C LEU A 3 -11.55 -2.03 -20.63
N PRO A 4 -10.63 -2.96 -20.92
CA PRO A 4 -10.88 -4.41 -20.82
C PRO A 4 -11.45 -4.86 -19.47
N TRP A 5 -11.01 -4.26 -18.36
CA TRP A 5 -11.46 -4.61 -17.01
C TRP A 5 -12.72 -3.87 -16.55
N GLN A 6 -13.11 -2.80 -17.25
CA GLN A 6 -14.23 -1.95 -16.83
C GLN A 6 -15.55 -2.72 -16.72
N ARG A 7 -15.88 -3.55 -17.70
CA ARG A 7 -17.12 -4.37 -17.68
C ARG A 7 -17.17 -5.37 -16.52
N ARG A 8 -16.02 -5.96 -16.17
CA ARG A 8 -15.94 -6.92 -15.05
C ARG A 8 -16.09 -6.20 -13.72
N LEU A 9 -15.39 -5.08 -13.56
CA LEU A 9 -15.40 -4.30 -12.32
C LEU A 9 -16.75 -3.60 -12.11
N SER A 10 -17.46 -3.19 -13.14
CA SER A 10 -18.79 -2.57 -13.02
C SER A 10 -19.89 -3.50 -12.52
N ARG A 11 -19.62 -4.81 -12.40
CA ARG A 11 -20.55 -5.75 -11.74
C ARG A 11 -20.53 -5.64 -10.22
N VAL A 12 -19.44 -5.14 -9.64
CA VAL A 12 -19.23 -5.06 -8.18
C VAL A 12 -19.00 -3.64 -7.68
N LEU A 13 -18.71 -2.71 -8.56
CA LEU A 13 -18.44 -1.30 -8.26
C LEU A 13 -19.38 -0.36 -9.00
N PRO A 14 -19.59 0.86 -8.46
CA PRO A 14 -20.19 1.95 -9.24
C PRO A 14 -19.41 2.15 -10.54
N SER A 15 -20.10 2.43 -11.64
CA SER A 15 -19.51 2.51 -12.98
C SER A 15 -18.31 3.48 -13.06
N ARG A 16 -18.36 4.60 -12.33
CA ARG A 16 -17.27 5.57 -12.26
C ARG A 16 -16.04 5.00 -11.56
N ALA A 17 -16.22 4.37 -10.40
CA ALA A 17 -15.12 3.70 -9.69
C ALA A 17 -14.51 2.57 -10.52
N ALA A 18 -15.35 1.79 -11.23
CA ALA A 18 -14.90 0.73 -12.13
C ALA A 18 -14.06 1.26 -13.30
N ALA A 19 -14.44 2.40 -13.90
CA ALA A 19 -13.68 3.03 -14.97
C ALA A 19 -12.31 3.51 -14.47
N ILE A 20 -12.26 4.12 -13.30
CA ILE A 20 -11.01 4.58 -12.68
C ILE A 20 -10.12 3.39 -12.33
N ALA A 21 -10.68 2.34 -11.71
CA ALA A 21 -9.93 1.12 -11.40
C ALA A 21 -9.34 0.48 -12.66
N ALA A 22 -10.11 0.38 -13.73
CA ALA A 22 -9.63 -0.18 -15.00
C ALA A 22 -8.50 0.66 -15.61
N ARG A 23 -8.58 2.00 -15.52
CA ARG A 23 -7.52 2.91 -15.96
C ARG A 23 -6.25 2.75 -15.10
N CYS A 24 -6.39 2.74 -13.78
CA CYS A 24 -5.26 2.58 -12.88
C CYS A 24 -4.59 1.20 -13.03
N LEU A 25 -5.35 0.12 -13.23
CA LEU A 25 -4.80 -1.20 -13.56
C LEU A 25 -3.95 -1.19 -14.85
N ARG A 26 -4.33 -0.38 -15.84
CA ARG A 26 -3.50 -0.17 -17.01
C ARG A 26 -2.20 0.53 -16.64
N TYR A 27 -2.23 1.58 -15.82
CA TYR A 27 -1.04 2.30 -15.38
C TYR A 27 -0.06 1.40 -14.62
N TRP A 28 -0.54 0.57 -13.70
CA TRP A 28 0.29 -0.42 -13.00
C TRP A 28 1.02 -1.38 -13.93
N ARG A 29 0.58 -1.50 -15.19
CA ARG A 29 1.19 -2.40 -16.18
C ARG A 29 2.04 -1.68 -17.22
N THR A 30 1.79 -0.41 -17.48
CA THR A 30 2.36 0.28 -18.64
C THR A 30 3.09 1.57 -18.30
N ASP A 31 2.86 2.17 -17.13
CA ASP A 31 3.54 3.40 -16.72
C ASP A 31 4.81 3.04 -15.91
N PRO A 32 6.02 3.42 -16.39
CA PRO A 32 7.28 3.12 -15.70
C PRO A 32 7.35 3.67 -14.29
N ARG A 33 6.62 4.76 -13.98
CA ARG A 33 6.58 5.38 -12.66
C ARG A 33 5.89 4.48 -11.64
N TYR A 34 4.73 3.92 -12.01
CA TYR A 34 4.00 2.95 -11.17
C TYR A 34 4.78 1.64 -11.01
N LEU A 35 5.41 1.16 -12.08
CA LEU A 35 6.24 -0.05 -12.02
C LEU A 35 7.46 0.16 -11.11
N ALA A 36 8.15 1.30 -11.24
CA ALA A 36 9.29 1.63 -10.38
C ALA A 36 8.87 1.72 -8.90
N LEU A 37 7.71 2.31 -8.63
CA LEU A 37 7.16 2.46 -7.28
C LEU A 37 6.85 1.10 -6.65
N GLY A 38 6.16 0.22 -7.37
CA GLY A 38 5.84 -1.14 -6.92
C GLY A 38 7.08 -2.02 -6.74
N LEU A 39 8.03 -1.93 -7.66
CA LEU A 39 9.28 -2.68 -7.58
C LEU A 39 10.19 -2.18 -6.47
N SER A 40 10.33 -0.87 -6.29
CA SER A 40 11.19 -0.31 -5.22
C SER A 40 10.70 -0.68 -3.83
N SER A 41 9.41 -0.58 -3.57
CA SER A 41 8.82 -0.98 -2.29
C SER A 41 9.01 -2.47 -2.00
N THR A 42 8.81 -3.32 -3.00
CA THR A 42 9.03 -4.76 -2.89
C THR A 42 10.51 -5.09 -2.69
N LEU A 43 11.40 -4.46 -3.46
CA LEU A 43 12.85 -4.69 -3.37
C LEU A 43 13.41 -4.27 -2.02
N ILE A 44 13.02 -3.10 -1.51
CA ILE A 44 13.45 -2.63 -0.17
C ILE A 44 13.06 -3.65 0.89
N MET A 45 11.83 -4.14 0.87
CA MET A 45 11.36 -5.12 1.85
C MET A 45 12.01 -6.49 1.68
N LEU A 46 12.31 -6.91 0.45
CA LEU A 46 13.08 -8.13 0.20
C LEU A 46 14.52 -8.01 0.77
N VAL A 47 15.18 -6.89 0.53
CA VAL A 47 16.52 -6.64 1.09
C VAL A 47 16.46 -6.64 2.62
N VAL A 48 15.52 -5.95 3.22
CA VAL A 48 15.31 -5.97 4.67
C VAL A 48 15.07 -7.41 5.14
N GLY A 49 14.19 -8.16 4.48
CA GLY A 49 13.93 -9.57 4.81
C GLY A 49 15.16 -10.46 4.74
N ILE A 50 15.97 -10.29 3.69
CA ILE A 50 17.24 -11.02 3.53
C ILE A 50 18.23 -10.67 4.65
N VAL A 51 18.39 -9.38 4.95
CA VAL A 51 19.25 -8.91 6.04
C VAL A 51 18.81 -9.51 7.38
N VAL A 52 17.49 -9.52 7.66
CA VAL A 52 16.93 -10.15 8.85
C VAL A 52 17.33 -11.61 8.96
N VAL A 53 17.09 -12.37 7.89
CA VAL A 53 17.39 -13.81 7.85
C VAL A 53 18.88 -14.06 8.05
N LEU A 54 19.73 -13.32 7.34
CA LEU A 54 21.19 -13.45 7.49
C LEU A 54 21.63 -13.11 8.90
N SER A 55 21.10 -12.03 9.51
CA SER A 55 21.41 -11.67 10.90
C SER A 55 21.01 -12.77 11.90
N MET A 56 19.88 -13.43 11.65
CA MET A 56 19.42 -14.56 12.49
C MET A 56 20.28 -15.82 12.32
N THR A 57 20.78 -16.10 11.11
CA THR A 57 21.56 -17.32 10.83
C THR A 57 23.04 -17.18 11.21
N THR A 58 23.60 -15.97 11.10
CA THR A 58 25.02 -15.71 11.39
C THR A 58 25.32 -15.40 12.86
N GLY A 59 24.28 -15.31 13.70
CA GLY A 59 24.45 -14.95 15.11
C GLY A 59 24.96 -13.53 15.36
N SER A 60 25.10 -12.71 14.32
CA SER A 60 25.52 -11.30 14.39
C SER A 60 24.41 -10.40 14.98
N ALA A 61 23.79 -10.89 16.06
CA ALA A 61 22.57 -10.33 16.66
C ALA A 61 22.80 -9.01 17.45
N ASP A 62 23.98 -8.42 17.39
CA ASP A 62 24.34 -7.22 18.16
C ASP A 62 24.08 -5.89 17.41
N SER A 63 23.44 -5.91 16.25
CA SER A 63 23.17 -4.67 15.50
C SER A 63 21.77 -4.09 15.79
N ASP A 64 21.70 -2.76 15.92
CA ASP A 64 20.47 -1.97 16.18
C ASP A 64 19.32 -2.23 15.19
N VAL A 65 19.62 -2.83 14.03
CA VAL A 65 18.62 -3.30 13.04
C VAL A 65 17.70 -4.37 13.66
N ILE A 66 18.19 -5.12 14.64
CA ILE A 66 17.43 -6.17 15.34
C ILE A 66 16.35 -5.60 16.25
N PHE A 67 16.49 -4.37 16.72
CA PHE A 67 15.44 -3.75 17.56
C PHE A 67 14.08 -3.68 16.85
N MET A 68 14.06 -3.43 15.55
CA MET A 68 12.82 -3.45 14.75
C MET A 68 12.27 -4.87 14.51
N ILE A 69 13.09 -5.91 14.68
CA ILE A 69 12.81 -7.29 14.28
C ILE A 69 12.77 -8.24 15.49
N ALA A 70 13.31 -7.81 16.64
CA ALA A 70 13.28 -8.59 17.88
C ALA A 70 11.87 -9.12 18.22
N PRO A 71 10.78 -8.34 18.06
CA PRO A 71 9.42 -8.85 18.24
C PRO A 71 9.08 -9.99 17.28
N ALA A 72 9.53 -9.92 16.02
CA ALA A 72 9.28 -10.97 15.03
C ALA A 72 10.09 -12.26 15.35
N LYS A 73 11.34 -12.14 15.82
CA LYS A 73 12.15 -13.26 16.27
C LYS A 73 11.53 -13.96 17.48
N ALA A 74 11.11 -13.19 18.48
CA ALA A 74 10.45 -13.73 19.67
C ALA A 74 9.10 -14.39 19.33
N ALA A 75 8.37 -13.83 18.35
CA ALA A 75 7.05 -14.30 17.95
C ALA A 75 7.08 -15.50 17.00
N LEU A 76 8.06 -15.60 16.10
CA LEU A 76 8.08 -16.60 15.03
C LEU A 76 9.05 -17.75 15.27
N GLY A 77 9.87 -17.70 16.33
CA GLY A 77 10.80 -18.77 16.70
C GLY A 77 11.98 -18.88 15.75
N GLU A 78 12.10 -19.99 15.01
CA GLU A 78 13.23 -20.25 14.13
C GLU A 78 13.26 -19.38 12.86
N ALA A 79 14.46 -19.09 12.35
CA ALA A 79 14.68 -18.22 11.19
C ALA A 79 13.80 -18.50 9.95
N PRO A 80 13.52 -19.74 9.55
CA PRO A 80 12.62 -20.01 8.41
C PRO A 80 11.21 -19.45 8.59
N ALA A 81 10.63 -19.54 9.79
CA ALA A 81 9.30 -19.03 10.07
C ALA A 81 9.26 -17.49 10.08
N ALA A 82 10.35 -16.83 10.45
CA ALA A 82 10.47 -15.37 10.43
C ALA A 82 10.35 -14.79 9.01
N LEU A 83 10.65 -15.57 7.97
CA LEU A 83 10.44 -15.18 6.57
C LEU A 83 8.98 -14.83 6.26
N LEU A 84 8.02 -15.43 6.96
CA LEU A 84 6.59 -15.10 6.82
C LEU A 84 6.24 -13.67 7.28
N GLY A 85 7.16 -12.98 7.97
CA GLY A 85 7.06 -11.56 8.30
C GLY A 85 7.38 -10.63 7.11
N VAL A 86 8.16 -11.08 6.13
CA VAL A 86 8.57 -10.27 4.97
C VAL A 86 7.36 -9.80 4.15
N PRO A 87 6.42 -10.66 3.74
CA PRO A 87 5.22 -10.23 3.02
C PRO A 87 4.35 -9.25 3.82
N VAL A 88 4.40 -9.32 5.15
CA VAL A 88 3.67 -8.38 6.04
C VAL A 88 4.22 -6.95 5.86
N GLY A 89 5.55 -6.79 5.87
CA GLY A 89 6.19 -5.49 5.61
C GLY A 89 5.94 -4.98 4.18
N ILE A 90 5.97 -5.88 3.19
CA ILE A 90 5.66 -5.53 1.79
C ILE A 90 4.19 -5.07 1.68
N ALA A 91 3.25 -5.69 2.39
CA ALA A 91 1.84 -5.27 2.38
C ALA A 91 1.64 -3.85 2.89
N LEU A 92 2.35 -3.47 3.97
CA LEU A 92 2.36 -2.10 4.48
C LEU A 92 2.83 -1.12 3.40
N MET A 93 3.98 -1.38 2.80
CA MET A 93 4.57 -0.52 1.77
C MET A 93 3.69 -0.44 0.52
N SER A 94 3.06 -1.55 0.13
CA SER A 94 2.16 -1.60 -1.03
C SER A 94 0.88 -0.78 -0.84
N GLY A 95 0.37 -0.67 0.38
CA GLY A 95 -0.73 0.24 0.69
C GLY A 95 -0.27 1.69 0.79
N TRP A 96 0.92 1.90 1.37
CA TRP A 96 1.49 3.23 1.56
C TRP A 96 1.89 3.92 0.25
N VAL A 97 2.26 3.18 -0.77
CA VAL A 97 2.66 3.69 -2.08
C VAL A 97 1.59 4.54 -2.78
N LEU A 98 0.34 4.44 -2.35
CA LEU A 98 -0.77 5.25 -2.89
C LEU A 98 -0.82 6.69 -2.34
N HIS A 99 0.09 7.07 -1.43
CA HIS A 99 0.05 8.37 -0.76
C HIS A 99 0.22 9.58 -1.68
N ASP A 100 0.66 9.34 -2.92
CA ASP A 100 0.90 10.38 -3.92
C ASP A 100 0.25 10.06 -5.29
N ASP A 101 -0.66 9.13 -5.33
CA ASP A 101 -1.28 8.60 -6.55
C ASP A 101 -2.07 9.63 -7.37
N LEU A 102 -2.60 10.68 -6.73
CA LEU A 102 -3.25 11.80 -7.43
C LEU A 102 -2.27 12.62 -8.26
N ALA A 103 -1.08 12.84 -7.74
CA ALA A 103 -0.05 13.62 -8.40
C ALA A 103 0.43 12.94 -9.70
N TYR A 104 0.47 11.62 -9.73
CA TYR A 104 0.84 10.85 -10.93
C TYR A 104 -0.12 11.00 -12.11
N ASP A 105 -1.39 11.34 -11.88
CA ASP A 105 -2.33 11.67 -12.97
C ASP A 105 -1.99 12.99 -13.65
N SER A 106 -1.18 13.84 -13.01
CA SER A 106 -0.78 15.13 -13.58
C SER A 106 -2.01 15.96 -14.01
N THR A 107 -1.94 16.61 -15.14
CA THR A 107 -3.05 17.41 -15.68
C THR A 107 -4.26 16.57 -16.06
N ALA A 108 -4.13 15.23 -16.24
CA ALA A 108 -5.28 14.36 -16.58
C ALA A 108 -6.36 14.34 -15.49
N LEU A 109 -6.09 14.84 -14.28
CA LEU A 109 -7.10 15.07 -13.23
C LEU A 109 -8.28 15.92 -13.71
N TRP A 110 -8.09 16.80 -14.72
CA TRP A 110 -9.18 17.62 -15.27
C TRP A 110 -10.33 16.75 -15.80
N MET A 111 -10.04 15.56 -16.32
CA MET A 111 -11.07 14.65 -16.83
C MET A 111 -11.99 14.14 -15.72
N HIS A 112 -11.46 13.90 -14.51
CA HIS A 112 -12.31 13.51 -13.37
C HIS A 112 -13.20 14.66 -12.92
N LEU A 113 -12.65 15.88 -12.87
CA LEU A 113 -13.39 17.07 -12.52
C LEU A 113 -14.52 17.34 -13.53
N SER A 114 -14.22 17.31 -14.84
CA SER A 114 -15.21 17.55 -15.89
C SER A 114 -16.30 16.48 -15.97
N ALA A 115 -15.96 15.21 -15.66
CA ALA A 115 -16.91 14.11 -15.60
C ALA A 115 -17.73 14.07 -14.29
N GLY A 116 -17.54 15.03 -13.37
CA GLY A 116 -18.22 15.06 -12.08
C GLY A 116 -18.00 13.79 -11.25
N VAL A 117 -16.76 13.25 -11.26
CA VAL A 117 -16.42 12.09 -10.47
C VAL A 117 -16.46 12.45 -8.98
N ARG A 118 -17.17 11.67 -8.18
CA ARG A 118 -17.13 11.81 -6.73
C ARG A 118 -15.78 11.36 -6.19
N GLY A 119 -15.19 12.11 -5.27
CA GLY A 119 -13.89 11.78 -4.70
C GLY A 119 -13.83 10.38 -4.09
N ARG A 120 -14.94 9.91 -3.47
CA ARG A 120 -15.03 8.54 -2.97
C ARG A 120 -14.85 7.49 -4.09
N ASP A 121 -15.49 7.70 -5.25
CA ASP A 121 -15.41 6.76 -6.37
C ASP A 121 -13.99 6.75 -6.97
N ASP A 122 -13.34 7.93 -6.99
CA ASP A 122 -11.93 8.05 -7.38
C ASP A 122 -11.02 7.27 -6.43
N ARG A 123 -11.14 7.49 -5.12
CA ARG A 123 -10.32 6.79 -4.13
C ARG A 123 -10.54 5.29 -4.17
N LEU A 124 -11.79 4.81 -4.20
CA LEU A 124 -12.10 3.38 -4.30
C LEU A 124 -11.52 2.74 -5.55
N GLY A 125 -11.64 3.41 -6.71
CA GLY A 125 -11.11 2.90 -7.96
C GLY A 125 -9.59 2.70 -7.91
N ARG A 126 -8.84 3.67 -7.39
CA ARG A 126 -7.37 3.61 -7.26
C ARG A 126 -6.93 2.55 -6.26
N MET A 127 -7.53 2.56 -5.06
CA MET A 127 -7.20 1.59 -4.01
C MET A 127 -7.48 0.16 -4.47
N LEU A 128 -8.60 -0.07 -5.16
CA LEU A 128 -8.91 -1.41 -5.68
C LEU A 128 -7.94 -1.83 -6.78
N ALA A 129 -7.55 -0.92 -7.68
CA ALA A 129 -6.57 -1.24 -8.72
C ALA A 129 -5.24 -1.67 -8.11
N ALA A 130 -4.76 -0.94 -7.09
CA ALA A 130 -3.54 -1.31 -6.39
C ALA A 130 -3.70 -2.62 -5.61
N ALA A 131 -4.83 -2.84 -4.95
CA ALA A 131 -5.11 -4.09 -4.24
C ALA A 131 -5.10 -5.30 -5.20
N LEU A 132 -5.75 -5.18 -6.36
CA LEU A 132 -5.78 -6.24 -7.38
C LEU A 132 -4.40 -6.51 -7.99
N TRP A 133 -3.48 -5.56 -7.93
CA TRP A 133 -2.11 -5.73 -8.37
C TRP A 133 -1.23 -6.36 -7.29
N HIS A 134 -1.27 -5.86 -6.06
CA HIS A 134 -0.34 -6.26 -5.00
C HIS A 134 -0.79 -7.50 -4.21
N LEU A 135 -2.07 -7.55 -3.79
CA LEU A 135 -2.51 -8.59 -2.86
C LEU A 135 -2.38 -10.01 -3.40
N PRO A 136 -2.70 -10.32 -4.67
CA PRO A 136 -2.50 -11.69 -5.19
C PRO A 136 -1.04 -12.12 -5.15
N VAL A 137 -0.12 -11.21 -5.47
CA VAL A 137 1.33 -11.49 -5.45
C VAL A 137 1.80 -11.77 -4.02
N LEU A 138 1.35 -10.95 -3.06
CA LEU A 138 1.66 -11.14 -1.64
C LEU A 138 1.11 -12.45 -1.08
N MET A 139 -0.15 -12.77 -1.40
CA MET A 139 -0.77 -14.01 -0.93
C MET A 139 -0.10 -15.26 -1.52
N ILE A 140 0.23 -15.23 -2.81
CA ILE A 140 0.97 -16.32 -3.46
C ILE A 140 2.38 -16.44 -2.85
N GLY A 141 3.07 -15.32 -2.65
CA GLY A 141 4.39 -15.30 -2.02
C GLY A 141 4.35 -15.87 -0.59
N THR A 142 3.34 -15.50 0.19
CA THR A 142 3.14 -16.05 1.54
C THR A 142 2.87 -17.54 1.54
N ALA A 143 2.03 -18.02 0.62
CA ALA A 143 1.76 -19.46 0.46
C ALA A 143 3.03 -20.22 0.04
N ALA A 144 3.82 -19.66 -0.88
CA ALA A 144 5.09 -20.24 -1.29
C ALA A 144 6.11 -20.34 -0.13
N LEU A 145 6.18 -19.28 0.69
CA LEU A 145 7.01 -19.30 1.90
C LEU A 145 6.51 -20.32 2.92
N GLY A 146 5.20 -20.44 3.09
CA GLY A 146 4.59 -21.47 3.95
C GLY A 146 4.94 -22.88 3.49
N ALA A 147 4.90 -23.11 2.16
CA ALA A 147 5.30 -24.38 1.57
C ALA A 147 6.80 -24.66 1.79
N TRP A 148 7.65 -23.66 1.57
CA TRP A 148 9.10 -23.81 1.71
C TRP A 148 9.54 -24.04 3.16
N THR A 149 8.94 -23.32 4.10
CA THR A 149 9.24 -23.45 5.53
C THR A 149 8.53 -24.61 6.22
N GLY A 150 7.55 -25.24 5.56
CA GLY A 150 6.66 -26.26 6.16
C GLY A 150 5.65 -25.68 7.15
N ARG A 151 5.55 -24.35 7.31
CA ARG A 151 4.74 -23.67 8.33
C ARG A 151 3.41 -23.15 7.76
N TRP A 152 2.62 -24.08 7.23
CA TRP A 152 1.25 -23.78 6.73
C TRP A 152 0.30 -23.28 7.81
N ASP A 153 0.54 -23.66 9.06
CA ASP A 153 -0.19 -23.23 10.24
C ASP A 153 -0.16 -21.69 10.44
N ILE A 154 0.95 -21.03 10.07
CA ILE A 154 1.13 -19.57 10.21
C ILE A 154 0.53 -18.79 9.02
N VAL A 155 0.40 -19.41 7.86
CA VAL A 155 -0.02 -18.74 6.61
C VAL A 155 -1.34 -17.96 6.74
N PRO A 156 -2.42 -18.51 7.31
CA PRO A 156 -3.66 -17.75 7.46
C PRO A 156 -3.49 -16.50 8.31
N ALA A 157 -2.77 -16.59 9.43
CA ALA A 157 -2.50 -15.46 10.31
C ALA A 157 -1.67 -14.38 9.61
N SER A 158 -0.64 -14.79 8.86
CA SER A 158 0.19 -13.87 8.08
C SER A 158 -0.62 -13.13 7.03
N ILE A 159 -1.48 -13.81 6.26
CA ILE A 159 -2.35 -13.18 5.27
C ILE A 159 -3.33 -12.21 5.94
N GLY A 160 -3.94 -12.58 7.06
CA GLY A 160 -4.85 -11.70 7.79
C GLY A 160 -4.15 -10.41 8.24
N THR A 161 -2.93 -10.53 8.75
CA THR A 161 -2.12 -9.40 9.16
C THR A 161 -1.76 -8.51 7.96
N GLN A 162 -1.38 -9.09 6.83
CA GLN A 162 -1.11 -8.36 5.58
C GLN A 162 -2.32 -7.55 5.11
N LEU A 163 -3.51 -8.13 5.12
CA LEU A 163 -4.74 -7.45 4.72
C LEU A 163 -5.07 -6.28 5.64
N GLY A 164 -4.87 -6.44 6.95
CA GLY A 164 -5.03 -5.38 7.93
C GLY A 164 -4.06 -4.22 7.71
N LEU A 165 -2.76 -4.52 7.53
CA LEU A 165 -1.72 -3.53 7.30
C LEU A 165 -1.92 -2.80 5.97
N TYR A 166 -2.18 -3.54 4.90
CA TYR A 166 -2.46 -2.96 3.59
C TYR A 166 -3.64 -1.99 3.65
N GLY A 167 -4.75 -2.40 4.29
CA GLY A 167 -5.95 -1.57 4.42
C GLY A 167 -5.70 -0.29 5.23
N ALA A 168 -4.94 -0.36 6.32
CA ALA A 168 -4.57 0.80 7.13
C ALA A 168 -3.68 1.78 6.33
N ALA A 169 -2.67 1.26 5.65
CA ALA A 169 -1.75 2.06 4.85
C ALA A 169 -2.46 2.71 3.65
N ALA A 170 -3.33 1.96 2.95
CA ALA A 170 -4.13 2.47 1.86
C ALA A 170 -5.14 3.53 2.33
N ALA A 171 -5.71 3.37 3.53
CA ALA A 171 -6.60 4.36 4.13
C ALA A 171 -5.88 5.69 4.39
N TRP A 172 -4.70 5.65 5.01
CA TRP A 172 -3.84 6.82 5.20
C TRP A 172 -3.52 7.48 3.86
N SER A 173 -3.06 6.69 2.90
CA SER A 173 -2.67 7.15 1.56
C SER A 173 -3.83 7.83 0.83
N ALA A 174 -5.04 7.29 0.91
CA ALA A 174 -6.23 7.87 0.30
C ALA A 174 -6.57 9.25 0.86
N VAL A 175 -6.30 9.49 2.14
CA VAL A 175 -6.54 10.78 2.79
C VAL A 175 -5.42 11.77 2.48
N VAL A 176 -4.16 11.36 2.66
CA VAL A 176 -3.02 12.29 2.53
C VAL A 176 -2.80 12.74 1.10
N SER A 177 -3.01 11.88 0.10
CA SER A 177 -2.90 12.27 -1.31
C SER A 177 -3.90 13.35 -1.72
N ALA A 178 -5.07 13.43 -1.07
CA ALA A 178 -6.06 14.48 -1.28
C ALA A 178 -5.77 15.76 -0.47
N LEU A 179 -5.03 15.66 0.63
CA LEU A 179 -4.72 16.79 1.51
C LEU A 179 -3.40 17.48 1.16
N LEU A 180 -2.40 16.71 0.77
CA LEU A 180 -1.04 17.20 0.55
C LEU A 180 -0.44 16.54 -0.71
N PRO A 181 -0.88 16.89 -1.92
CA PRO A 181 -0.20 16.49 -3.14
C PRO A 181 1.16 17.19 -3.20
N TYR A 182 2.22 16.44 -3.47
CA TYR A 182 3.56 16.98 -3.68
C TYR A 182 4.12 16.58 -5.05
N GLU A 183 5.18 17.25 -5.47
CA GLU A 183 5.71 17.13 -6.82
C GLU A 183 6.24 15.72 -7.11
N VAL A 184 5.76 15.13 -8.20
CA VAL A 184 6.22 13.86 -8.76
C VAL A 184 6.81 14.07 -10.15
N ASN A 185 7.50 13.06 -10.67
CA ASN A 185 8.01 13.08 -12.03
C ASN A 185 6.87 13.23 -13.05
N ALA A 186 7.05 14.13 -14.00
CA ALA A 186 6.08 14.35 -15.06
C ALA A 186 5.92 13.09 -15.95
N PRO A 187 4.78 12.93 -16.65
CA PRO A 187 4.60 11.85 -17.61
C PRO A 187 5.73 11.84 -18.64
N GLY A 188 6.36 10.67 -18.85
CA GLY A 188 7.50 10.49 -19.76
C GLY A 188 8.88 10.79 -19.18
N GLU A 189 8.98 11.31 -17.98
CA GLU A 189 10.27 11.47 -17.28
C GLU A 189 10.74 10.15 -16.67
N SER A 190 12.06 10.04 -16.46
CA SER A 190 12.65 8.91 -15.76
C SER A 190 12.12 8.82 -14.33
N PRO A 191 11.63 7.66 -13.88
CA PRO A 191 11.16 7.47 -12.50
C PRO A 191 12.28 7.63 -11.46
N LEU A 192 13.55 7.56 -11.85
CA LEU A 192 14.72 7.71 -11.00
C LEU A 192 15.20 9.16 -10.89
N LYS A 193 14.56 10.09 -11.60
CA LYS A 193 14.92 11.51 -11.50
C LYS A 193 14.50 12.05 -10.14
N SER A 194 15.46 12.51 -9.36
CA SER A 194 15.17 13.17 -8.09
C SER A 194 14.60 14.57 -8.36
N ARG A 195 13.47 14.88 -7.77
CA ARG A 195 12.90 16.21 -7.71
C ARG A 195 13.05 16.78 -6.32
N THR A 196 13.76 17.91 -6.23
CA THR A 196 13.94 18.62 -4.98
C THR A 196 12.87 19.69 -4.91
N SER A 197 11.76 19.42 -4.25
CA SER A 197 10.77 20.45 -3.96
C SER A 197 11.01 21.04 -2.57
N GLY A 198 10.70 22.34 -2.39
CA GLY A 198 10.74 22.96 -1.06
C GLY A 198 9.82 22.33 -0.02
N MET A 199 8.97 21.38 -0.42
CA MET A 199 8.02 20.67 0.44
C MET A 199 8.54 19.32 0.98
N ILE A 200 9.79 18.91 0.67
CA ILE A 200 10.32 17.60 1.10
C ILE A 200 10.24 17.44 2.61
N LEU A 201 10.64 18.45 3.38
CA LEU A 201 10.60 18.36 4.85
C LEU A 201 9.17 18.19 5.37
N LEU A 202 8.22 18.95 4.86
CA LEU A 202 6.82 18.84 5.24
C LEU A 202 6.24 17.47 4.84
N ALA A 203 6.51 17.01 3.63
CA ALA A 203 6.10 15.69 3.17
C ALA A 203 6.67 14.59 4.05
N SER A 204 7.96 14.64 4.37
CA SER A 204 8.62 13.66 5.26
C SER A 204 8.00 13.66 6.65
N LEU A 205 7.72 14.84 7.23
CA LEU A 205 7.06 14.96 8.53
C LEU A 205 5.67 14.34 8.51
N VAL A 206 4.86 14.67 7.50
CA VAL A 206 3.50 14.11 7.34
C VAL A 206 3.54 12.60 7.16
N GLN A 207 4.50 12.08 6.39
CA GLN A 207 4.64 10.64 6.21
C GLN A 207 5.12 9.93 7.50
N THR A 208 5.99 10.58 8.28
CA THR A 208 6.40 10.04 9.61
C THR A 208 5.20 9.98 10.55
N ILE A 209 4.39 11.04 10.63
CA ILE A 209 3.15 11.03 11.40
C ILE A 209 2.21 9.93 10.87
N GLY A 210 2.14 9.77 9.55
CA GLY A 210 1.35 8.72 8.91
C GLY A 210 1.74 7.32 9.35
N LEU A 211 3.02 7.03 9.42
CA LEU A 211 3.50 5.74 9.93
C LEU A 211 3.09 5.51 11.39
N MET A 212 3.11 6.55 12.24
CA MET A 212 2.61 6.47 13.61
C MET A 212 1.10 6.19 13.67
N VAL A 213 0.31 6.89 12.84
CA VAL A 213 -1.14 6.64 12.73
C VAL A 213 -1.41 5.23 12.26
N ILE A 214 -0.72 4.77 11.21
CA ILE A 214 -0.84 3.40 10.70
C ILE A 214 -0.47 2.40 11.80
N ALA A 215 0.62 2.63 12.55
CA ALA A 215 1.04 1.77 13.64
C ALA A 215 -0.06 1.58 14.69
N VAL A 216 -0.79 2.65 15.02
CA VAL A 216 -1.95 2.56 15.92
C VAL A 216 -3.11 1.79 15.30
N LEU A 217 -3.42 2.07 14.02
CA LEU A 217 -4.53 1.42 13.32
C LEU A 217 -4.32 -0.09 13.12
N VAL A 218 -3.08 -0.55 13.05
CA VAL A 218 -2.77 -1.97 12.86
C VAL A 218 -2.64 -2.76 14.17
N LEU A 219 -2.68 -2.10 15.32
CA LEU A 219 -2.55 -2.75 16.64
C LEU A 219 -3.45 -3.99 16.80
N PRO A 220 -4.74 -4.00 16.39
CA PRO A 220 -5.58 -5.18 16.57
C PRO A 220 -5.02 -6.43 15.87
N VAL A 221 -4.53 -6.30 14.65
CA VAL A 221 -3.99 -7.44 13.88
C VAL A 221 -2.57 -7.80 14.34
N VAL A 222 -1.76 -6.81 14.73
CA VAL A 222 -0.41 -7.05 15.26
C VAL A 222 -0.47 -7.73 16.63
N ILE A 223 -1.35 -7.29 17.53
CA ILE A 223 -1.60 -7.97 18.80
C ILE A 223 -2.11 -9.39 18.53
N GLY A 224 -3.03 -9.55 17.59
CA GLY A 224 -3.56 -10.87 17.22
C GLY A 224 -2.46 -11.85 16.81
N ILE A 225 -1.61 -11.49 15.88
CA ILE A 225 -0.52 -12.39 15.44
C ILE A 225 0.51 -12.61 16.56
N TRP A 226 0.79 -11.58 17.35
CA TRP A 226 1.69 -11.70 18.50
C TRP A 226 1.16 -12.68 19.55
N VAL A 227 -0.14 -12.63 19.87
CA VAL A 227 -0.78 -13.58 20.81
C VAL A 227 -0.70 -15.00 20.26
N LEU A 228 -1.01 -15.22 18.99
CA LEU A 228 -0.90 -16.53 18.35
C LEU A 228 0.52 -17.10 18.42
N ALA A 229 1.51 -16.24 18.18
CA ALA A 229 2.92 -16.61 18.27
C ALA A 229 3.35 -16.93 19.70
N ALA A 230 2.95 -16.11 20.67
CA ALA A 230 3.32 -16.29 22.08
C ALA A 230 2.69 -17.55 22.71
N THR A 231 1.49 -17.92 22.25
CA THR A 231 0.75 -19.09 22.78
C THR A 231 0.93 -20.35 21.95
N GLY A 232 1.50 -20.25 20.74
CA GLY A 232 1.54 -21.36 19.79
C GLY A 232 0.19 -21.74 19.20
N ALA A 233 -0.86 -20.94 19.43
CA ALA A 233 -2.25 -21.25 19.09
C ALA A 233 -2.58 -20.96 17.59
N TRP A 234 -1.75 -21.43 16.67
CA TRP A 234 -1.83 -21.14 15.23
C TRP A 234 -3.13 -21.64 14.58
N GLN A 235 -3.85 -22.60 15.20
CA GLN A 235 -5.18 -23.04 14.74
C GLN A 235 -6.18 -21.87 14.65
N TRP A 236 -5.99 -20.80 15.43
CA TRP A 236 -6.79 -19.56 15.38
C TRP A 236 -6.36 -18.59 14.28
N GLY A 237 -5.34 -18.94 13.50
CA GLY A 237 -4.89 -18.12 12.37
C GLY A 237 -5.99 -17.79 11.37
N TRP A 238 -6.97 -18.68 11.19
CA TRP A 238 -8.14 -18.43 10.35
C TRP A 238 -9.06 -17.32 10.89
N ALA A 239 -9.19 -17.22 12.21
CA ALA A 239 -9.93 -16.11 12.82
C ALA A 239 -9.21 -14.78 12.59
N LEU A 240 -7.88 -14.78 12.68
CA LEU A 240 -7.07 -13.58 12.36
C LEU A 240 -7.13 -13.26 10.85
N LEU A 241 -7.20 -14.26 9.96
CA LEU A 241 -7.42 -14.03 8.53
C LEU A 241 -8.72 -13.26 8.29
N VAL A 242 -9.82 -13.74 8.83
CA VAL A 242 -11.13 -13.10 8.66
C VAL A 242 -11.17 -11.74 9.36
N GLY A 243 -10.71 -11.66 10.59
CA GLY A 243 -10.65 -10.41 11.36
C GLY A 243 -9.78 -9.35 10.68
N GLY A 244 -8.60 -9.72 10.21
CA GLY A 244 -7.67 -8.83 9.51
C GLY A 244 -8.22 -8.37 8.16
N ALA A 245 -8.89 -9.26 7.40
CA ALA A 245 -9.55 -8.90 6.15
C ALA A 245 -10.69 -7.89 6.37
N LEU A 246 -11.56 -8.14 7.36
CA LEU A 246 -12.67 -7.24 7.68
C LEU A 246 -12.15 -5.90 8.22
N TRP A 247 -11.15 -5.92 9.09
CA TRP A 247 -10.52 -4.73 9.64
C TRP A 247 -9.87 -3.88 8.55
N GLY A 248 -9.04 -4.50 7.70
CA GLY A 248 -8.37 -3.83 6.59
C GLY A 248 -9.36 -3.26 5.57
N ALA A 249 -10.41 -4.01 5.21
CA ALA A 249 -11.46 -3.54 4.32
C ALA A 249 -12.25 -2.36 4.93
N GLY A 250 -12.55 -2.40 6.23
CA GLY A 250 -13.22 -1.33 6.96
C GLY A 250 -12.38 -0.05 6.98
N LEU A 251 -11.07 -0.16 7.26
CA LEU A 251 -10.14 0.97 7.22
C LEU A 251 -10.02 1.54 5.80
N ALA A 252 -9.85 0.68 4.80
CA ALA A 252 -9.78 1.09 3.41
C ALA A 252 -11.05 1.84 2.97
N TRP A 253 -12.21 1.35 3.35
CA TRP A 253 -13.48 2.04 3.12
C TRP A 253 -13.54 3.40 3.82
N ALA A 254 -13.17 3.50 5.09
CA ALA A 254 -13.12 4.75 5.82
C ALA A 254 -12.16 5.76 5.15
N GLY A 255 -10.98 5.30 4.76
CA GLY A 255 -10.01 6.10 4.01
C GLY A 255 -10.57 6.61 2.68
N ALA A 256 -11.26 5.76 1.92
CA ALA A 256 -11.91 6.16 0.67
C ALA A 256 -13.01 7.21 0.89
N VAL A 257 -13.77 7.10 1.98
CA VAL A 257 -14.83 8.08 2.31
C VAL A 257 -14.23 9.41 2.77
N TRP A 258 -13.24 9.40 3.66
CA TRP A 258 -12.63 10.62 4.18
C TRP A 258 -11.72 11.29 3.16
N GLY A 259 -10.88 10.53 2.47
CA GLY A 259 -10.07 11.03 1.37
C GLY A 259 -10.92 11.52 0.21
N GLY A 260 -12.03 10.85 -0.09
CA GLY A 260 -13.00 11.29 -1.08
C GLY A 260 -13.66 12.62 -0.74
N ARG A 261 -14.08 12.81 0.52
CA ARG A 261 -14.64 14.11 0.98
C ARG A 261 -13.60 15.24 0.92
N ALA A 262 -12.34 14.94 1.26
CA ALA A 262 -11.25 15.90 1.13
C ALA A 262 -11.01 16.27 -0.33
N LEU A 263 -11.03 15.29 -1.22
CA LEU A 263 -10.87 15.47 -2.65
C LEU A 263 -12.01 16.29 -3.26
N ASP A 264 -13.27 15.98 -2.92
CA ASP A 264 -14.44 16.71 -3.43
C ASP A 264 -14.39 18.22 -3.11
N ARG A 265 -13.77 18.58 -1.98
CA ARG A 265 -13.59 19.98 -1.59
C ARG A 265 -12.40 20.67 -2.25
N ARG A 266 -11.48 19.90 -2.86
CA ARG A 266 -10.16 20.40 -3.28
C ARG A 266 -9.81 20.10 -4.73
N TRP A 267 -10.70 19.55 -5.54
CA TRP A 267 -10.43 19.19 -6.93
C TRP A 267 -9.73 20.30 -7.72
N VAL A 268 -10.29 21.51 -7.67
CA VAL A 268 -9.74 22.66 -8.41
C VAL A 268 -8.37 23.05 -7.85
N GLN A 269 -8.24 23.11 -6.53
CA GLN A 269 -6.97 23.46 -5.88
C GLN A 269 -5.87 22.45 -6.22
N ILE A 270 -6.17 21.14 -6.16
CA ILE A 270 -5.21 20.08 -6.50
C ILE A 270 -4.80 20.20 -7.97
N LEU A 271 -5.76 20.37 -8.88
CA LEU A 271 -5.46 20.52 -10.31
C LEU A 271 -4.58 21.76 -10.59
N THR A 272 -4.85 22.90 -9.95
CA THR A 272 -4.03 24.10 -10.10
C THR A 272 -2.62 23.92 -9.55
N THR A 273 -2.49 23.24 -8.39
CA THR A 273 -1.19 22.90 -7.80
C THR A 273 -0.38 22.00 -8.73
N VAL A 274 -0.96 20.91 -9.22
CA VAL A 274 -0.27 19.98 -10.12
C VAL A 274 0.14 20.65 -11.43
N ARG A 275 -0.69 21.52 -11.98
CA ARG A 275 -0.36 22.28 -13.20
C ARG A 275 0.78 23.27 -13.02
N SER A 276 1.04 23.73 -11.80
CA SER A 276 2.15 24.65 -11.51
C SER A 276 3.51 23.96 -11.45
N TRP A 277 3.55 22.62 -11.43
CA TRP A 277 4.81 21.89 -11.35
C TRP A 277 5.54 21.85 -12.71
N PRO A 278 6.89 21.92 -12.72
CA PRO A 278 7.67 21.86 -13.95
C PRO A 278 7.40 20.58 -14.76
N GLY A 279 7.19 20.72 -16.06
CA GLY A 279 6.94 19.61 -16.97
C GLY A 279 5.52 19.02 -16.96
N HIS A 280 4.64 19.46 -16.04
CA HIS A 280 3.26 18.97 -15.96
C HIS A 280 2.29 19.76 -16.85
N ALA A 281 2.53 21.05 -17.07
CA ALA A 281 1.70 21.90 -17.94
C ALA A 281 2.01 21.74 -19.43
N ASP A 282 3.23 21.32 -19.77
CA ASP A 282 3.76 21.32 -21.15
C ASP A 282 3.47 20.03 -21.93
N THR A 283 2.70 19.10 -21.38
CA THR A 283 2.23 17.91 -22.12
C THR A 283 1.13 18.33 -23.10
N ARG A 284 1.57 18.91 -24.25
CA ARG A 284 0.74 19.08 -25.46
C ARG A 284 0.70 17.79 -26.24
#